data_f65192585fc56ec7c8a7451fc653fe59
#
_entry.id   f65192585fc56ec7c8a7451fc653fe59
#
_cell.length_a   1.000
_cell.length_b   1.000
_cell.length_c   1.000
_cell.angle_alpha   90.00
_cell.angle_beta   90.00
_cell.angle_gamma   90.00
#
_symmetry.space_group_name_H-M   'P 1'
#
loop_
_entity.id
_entity.type
_entity.pdbx_description
1 polymer ?
#
loop_
_entity_poly.entity_id
_entity_poly.type
_entity_poly.pdbx_seq_one_letter_code
_entity_poly.pdbx_strand_id
1 'polypeptide(L)'
;MAKQQIYQQRVLKLSSEYILWNKKDVHITLQEARDDQKLIPLFDSTAIRMIDIINEFHRDIACEEMDKLKQELKEIRRKPKSHENKKRISEIYKAMDDIQCKMDYVTVVFKSKEDFDELNKGFKVNGIEYHRLIGTPNGVKKSTIIYCAVKNKYDKFMYQELSRRLNNNRDETKELVPAKFEAHKALACSASTPVSTPNGILVVDDLIVHFKDKIIYLNDEDTDEPVMKEIDNADVELNICDGGGLMMPSLASRWSEEMHVNYLMGACCLRNSFCKGVVSTFDFQAFGREVAHCDTVTDVWGNVYNINNIELILTTSMLKLWDSYSSIEDYLNKCINNDFTFSITKVYPNELEEERNLNYQFIQSYNLSDEDIMHLISPTVSEIKDVLGGDYYKTLLFMKGSVDENYNGAEDDNVIKSLMIAPELLQDTYIINRIHNMINKKIDDAKIGTLKIKGNYCVVIGDPYALCQHIFSMGISDDKLGLLKAGEIYNKHWNDKQVNQVVCFRAPMSCHNNIRKMKIVNSDEMSYWYQYLPAVNILNCHDTLCMAENGMDTD
;
A
#
# COMPACT_ATOMS: atom_id res chain seq x y z
N MET A 1 21.13 -8.17 7.51
CA MET A 1 21.17 -6.76 7.05
C MET A 1 21.00 -5.85 8.25
N ALA A 2 21.82 -4.83 8.42
CA ALA A 2 21.59 -3.84 9.47
C ALA A 2 20.27 -3.13 9.15
N LYS A 3 19.27 -3.24 10.03
CA LYS A 3 18.03 -2.45 9.92
C LYS A 3 18.45 -0.98 9.93
N GLN A 4 18.24 -0.28 8.83
CA GLN A 4 18.36 1.17 8.82
C GLN A 4 17.37 1.67 9.88
N GLN A 5 17.87 2.31 10.93
CA GLN A 5 17.01 2.86 11.96
C GLN A 5 16.24 4.02 11.35
N ILE A 6 15.01 3.75 10.94
CA ILE A 6 14.11 4.78 10.44
C ILE A 6 13.74 5.66 11.63
N TYR A 7 14.01 6.95 11.51
CA TYR A 7 13.52 7.94 12.45
C TYR A 7 11.99 7.91 12.45
N GLN A 8 11.40 7.53 13.58
CA GLN A 8 9.96 7.43 13.73
C GLN A 8 9.43 8.56 14.57
N GLN A 9 8.77 9.52 13.94
CA GLN A 9 8.05 10.57 14.62
C GLN A 9 6.83 10.00 15.35
N ARG A 10 6.46 10.64 16.45
CA ARG A 10 5.21 10.37 17.16
C ARG A 10 4.32 11.60 17.10
N VAL A 11 3.04 11.38 16.87
CA VAL A 11 2.04 12.42 16.72
C VAL A 11 0.87 12.15 17.66
N LEU A 12 0.28 13.22 18.17
CA LEU A 12 -0.92 13.14 18.99
C LEU A 12 -2.13 12.83 18.08
N LYS A 13 -2.86 11.77 18.42
CA LYS A 13 -4.09 11.36 17.76
C LYS A 13 -5.27 11.58 18.70
N LEU A 14 -6.18 12.44 18.31
CA LEU A 14 -7.37 12.80 19.06
C LEU A 14 -8.63 12.34 18.33
N SER A 15 -9.73 12.10 19.06
CA SER A 15 -11.05 12.00 18.46
C SER A 15 -11.75 13.36 18.47
N SER A 16 -12.61 13.60 17.49
CA SER A 16 -13.42 14.82 17.43
C SER A 16 -14.25 15.01 18.70
N GLU A 17 -14.86 13.94 19.22
CA GLU A 17 -15.63 13.96 20.47
C GLU A 17 -14.78 14.45 21.66
N TYR A 18 -13.54 13.96 21.78
CA TYR A 18 -12.64 14.36 22.87
C TYR A 18 -12.32 15.86 22.80
N ILE A 19 -12.10 16.40 21.60
CA ILE A 19 -11.82 17.81 21.38
C ILE A 19 -13.07 18.65 21.72
N LEU A 20 -14.25 18.24 21.26
CA LEU A 20 -15.51 18.93 21.52
C LEU A 20 -15.91 18.87 22.99
N TRP A 21 -15.72 17.72 23.66
CA TRP A 21 -15.91 17.58 25.10
C TRP A 21 -15.07 18.59 25.88
N ASN A 22 -13.84 18.85 25.45
CA ASN A 22 -12.94 19.85 26.04
C ASN A 22 -13.18 21.27 25.46
N LYS A 23 -14.35 21.56 24.87
CA LYS A 23 -14.72 22.87 24.33
C LYS A 23 -13.69 23.45 23.35
N LYS A 24 -13.05 22.57 22.56
CA LYS A 24 -11.99 22.90 21.58
C LYS A 24 -10.69 23.44 22.20
N ASP A 25 -10.46 23.23 23.48
CA ASP A 25 -9.22 23.58 24.18
C ASP A 25 -8.76 22.39 25.03
N VAL A 26 -7.95 21.54 24.41
CA VAL A 26 -7.48 20.28 24.99
C VAL A 26 -6.21 20.54 25.79
N HIS A 27 -6.19 20.08 27.04
CA HIS A 27 -4.96 20.04 27.87
C HIS A 27 -4.60 18.58 28.12
N ILE A 28 -3.46 18.14 27.63
CA ILE A 28 -2.97 16.76 27.75
C ILE A 28 -1.45 16.74 27.78
N THR A 29 -0.90 16.06 28.78
CA THR A 29 0.55 15.82 28.83
C THR A 29 0.96 14.67 27.93
N LEU A 30 2.24 14.60 27.55
CA LEU A 30 2.76 13.46 26.77
C LEU A 30 2.64 12.13 27.52
N GLN A 31 2.72 12.14 28.86
CA GLN A 31 2.53 10.94 29.67
C GLN A 31 1.07 10.45 29.59
N GLU A 32 0.10 11.32 29.81
CA GLU A 32 -1.34 10.98 29.64
C GLU A 32 -1.65 10.50 28.23
N ALA A 33 -1.07 11.17 27.22
CA ALA A 33 -1.25 10.75 25.83
C ALA A 33 -0.70 9.35 25.53
N ARG A 34 0.37 8.92 26.25
CA ARG A 34 0.90 7.54 26.15
C ARG A 34 0.00 6.55 26.86
N ASP A 35 -0.36 6.85 28.10
CA ASP A 35 -1.17 5.97 28.93
C ASP A 35 -2.54 5.73 28.26
N ASP A 36 -3.09 6.73 27.61
CA ASP A 36 -4.34 6.69 26.84
C ASP A 36 -4.19 6.20 25.40
N GLN A 37 -3.00 5.77 24.97
CA GLN A 37 -2.69 5.34 23.61
C GLN A 37 -3.04 6.38 22.52
N LYS A 38 -3.00 7.66 22.88
CA LYS A 38 -3.23 8.79 21.98
C LYS A 38 -1.97 9.24 21.25
N LEU A 39 -0.79 8.79 21.67
CA LEU A 39 0.48 9.09 21.02
C LEU A 39 0.85 7.93 20.08
N ILE A 40 0.68 8.13 18.78
CA ILE A 40 0.89 7.10 17.76
C ILE A 40 2.17 7.36 16.95
N PRO A 41 2.83 6.30 16.45
CA PRO A 41 3.89 6.47 15.48
C PRO A 41 3.32 6.99 14.15
N LEU A 42 4.06 7.91 13.51
CA LEU A 42 3.75 8.39 12.17
C LEU A 42 4.81 7.84 11.21
N PHE A 43 4.34 7.20 10.13
CA PHE A 43 5.21 6.73 9.07
C PHE A 43 5.69 7.90 8.21
N ASP A 44 6.89 7.75 7.64
CA ASP A 44 7.42 8.72 6.68
C ASP A 44 6.50 8.85 5.47
N SER A 45 6.32 10.08 5.01
CA SER A 45 5.50 10.42 3.83
C SER A 45 5.95 11.74 3.23
N THR A 46 5.56 12.02 2.00
CA THR A 46 5.90 13.28 1.33
C THR A 46 5.44 14.50 2.14
N ALA A 47 4.22 14.48 2.69
CA ALA A 47 3.71 15.60 3.50
C ALA A 47 4.57 15.85 4.75
N ILE A 48 5.04 14.78 5.41
CA ILE A 48 5.89 14.90 6.59
C ILE A 48 7.29 15.41 6.22
N ARG A 49 7.84 14.95 5.11
CA ARG A 49 9.12 15.47 4.59
C ARG A 49 9.04 16.95 4.25
N MET A 50 7.94 17.41 3.64
CA MET A 50 7.69 18.85 3.39
C MET A 50 7.62 19.64 4.69
N ILE A 51 6.91 19.15 5.71
CA ILE A 51 6.84 19.81 7.03
C ILE A 51 8.23 19.90 7.65
N ASP A 52 9.04 18.85 7.56
CA ASP A 52 10.41 18.87 8.09
C ASP A 52 11.31 19.87 7.35
N ILE A 53 11.22 19.94 6.01
CA ILE A 53 11.97 20.91 5.19
C ILE A 53 11.58 22.34 5.58
N ILE A 54 10.29 22.63 5.67
CA ILE A 54 9.76 23.94 6.02
C ILE A 54 10.18 24.35 7.44
N ASN A 55 10.22 23.40 8.38
CA ASN A 55 10.64 23.63 9.76
C ASN A 55 12.17 23.54 9.97
N GLU A 56 12.95 23.38 8.90
CA GLU A 56 14.41 23.21 8.96
C GLU A 56 14.84 22.05 9.89
N PHE A 57 14.04 20.97 9.90
CA PHE A 57 14.30 19.83 10.75
C PHE A 57 15.22 18.81 10.08
N HIS A 58 16.38 18.57 10.70
CA HIS A 58 17.41 17.66 10.22
C HIS A 58 17.24 16.26 10.85
N ARG A 59 16.64 15.33 10.09
CA ARG A 59 16.37 13.95 10.54
C ARG A 59 17.62 13.18 10.93
N ASP A 60 18.72 13.35 10.19
CA ASP A 60 19.99 12.66 10.45
C ASP A 60 20.55 13.04 11.81
N ILE A 61 20.54 14.33 12.15
CA ILE A 61 20.95 14.83 13.47
C ILE A 61 20.05 14.25 14.57
N ALA A 62 18.74 14.22 14.35
CA ALA A 62 17.80 13.67 15.30
C ALA A 62 18.02 12.15 15.51
N CYS A 63 18.35 11.39 14.46
CA CYS A 63 18.70 9.98 14.57
C CYS A 63 19.97 9.78 15.41
N GLU A 64 21.02 10.55 15.17
CA GLU A 64 22.27 10.47 15.91
C GLU A 64 22.09 10.81 17.41
N GLU A 65 21.30 11.84 17.70
CA GLU A 65 20.97 12.21 19.08
C GLU A 65 20.17 11.12 19.80
N MET A 66 19.18 10.55 19.12
CA MET A 66 18.39 9.43 19.62
C MET A 66 19.26 8.22 19.94
N ASP A 67 20.22 7.90 19.11
CA ASP A 67 21.11 6.75 19.33
C ASP A 67 22.07 6.99 20.50
N LYS A 68 22.58 8.20 20.66
CA LYS A 68 23.38 8.58 21.85
C LYS A 68 22.55 8.43 23.13
N LEU A 69 21.30 8.93 23.14
CA LEU A 69 20.41 8.81 24.30
C LEU A 69 20.06 7.35 24.63
N LYS A 70 19.82 6.51 23.61
CA LYS A 70 19.58 5.07 23.79
C LYS A 70 20.79 4.34 24.37
N GLN A 71 21.99 4.68 23.91
CA GLN A 71 23.24 4.12 24.46
C GLN A 71 23.43 4.53 25.92
N GLU A 72 23.29 5.81 26.24
CA GLU A 72 23.38 6.31 27.61
C GLU A 72 22.35 5.63 28.53
N LEU A 73 21.10 5.50 28.07
CA LEU A 73 20.05 4.79 28.80
C LEU A 73 20.42 3.33 29.10
N LYS A 74 21.02 2.64 28.12
CA LYS A 74 21.48 1.26 28.26
C LYS A 74 22.62 1.14 29.32
N GLU A 75 23.52 2.10 29.34
CA GLU A 75 24.63 2.14 30.30
C GLU A 75 24.13 2.43 31.72
N ILE A 76 23.24 3.41 31.91
CA ILE A 76 22.70 3.75 33.22
C ILE A 76 21.87 2.62 33.79
N ARG A 77 21.11 1.89 32.99
CA ARG A 77 20.32 0.73 33.42
C ARG A 77 21.18 -0.43 33.93
N ARG A 78 22.47 -0.49 33.55
CA ARG A 78 23.43 -1.48 34.04
C ARG A 78 24.04 -1.10 35.41
N LYS A 79 23.92 0.17 35.81
CA LYS A 79 24.43 0.69 37.08
C LYS A 79 23.46 0.39 38.24
N PRO A 80 23.93 0.36 39.48
CA PRO A 80 23.05 0.20 40.64
C PRO A 80 21.95 1.25 40.70
N LYS A 81 20.77 0.86 41.19
CA LYS A 81 19.63 1.77 41.36
C LYS A 81 19.97 2.85 42.40
N SER A 82 20.11 4.10 41.96
CA SER A 82 20.27 5.29 42.80
C SER A 82 19.21 6.34 42.44
N HIS A 83 19.00 7.31 43.33
CA HIS A 83 18.10 8.43 43.06
C HIS A 83 18.59 9.26 41.87
N GLU A 84 19.90 9.46 41.75
CA GLU A 84 20.54 10.19 40.66
C GLU A 84 20.35 9.47 39.33
N ASN A 85 20.54 8.14 39.27
CA ASN A 85 20.30 7.34 38.06
C ASN A 85 18.84 7.35 37.65
N LYS A 86 17.88 7.36 38.58
CA LYS A 86 16.44 7.47 38.26
C LYS A 86 16.13 8.85 37.68
N LYS A 87 16.69 9.91 38.24
CA LYS A 87 16.51 11.28 37.72
C LYS A 87 17.06 11.40 36.29
N ARG A 88 18.29 10.90 36.08
CA ARG A 88 18.91 10.91 34.73
C ARG A 88 18.12 10.11 33.70
N ILE A 89 17.60 8.95 34.08
CA ILE A 89 16.71 8.14 33.21
C ILE A 89 15.46 8.96 32.80
N SER A 90 14.86 9.69 33.74
CA SER A 90 13.71 10.56 33.44
C SER A 90 14.06 11.70 32.48
N GLU A 91 15.24 12.32 32.67
CA GLU A 91 15.73 13.37 31.78
C GLU A 91 15.99 12.83 30.36
N ILE A 92 16.58 11.63 30.24
CA ILE A 92 16.80 10.99 28.94
C ILE A 92 15.47 10.71 28.24
N TYR A 93 14.48 10.17 28.92
CA TYR A 93 13.17 9.95 28.33
C TYR A 93 12.53 11.26 27.86
N LYS A 94 12.64 12.32 28.66
CA LYS A 94 12.14 13.64 28.25
C LYS A 94 12.84 14.16 26.98
N ALA A 95 14.17 14.05 26.92
CA ALA A 95 14.93 14.44 25.74
C ALA A 95 14.56 13.60 24.50
N MET A 96 14.35 12.29 24.66
CA MET A 96 13.88 11.41 23.59
C MET A 96 12.49 11.84 23.11
N ASP A 97 11.61 12.24 24.02
CA ASP A 97 10.27 12.74 23.70
C ASP A 97 10.30 14.06 22.95
N ASP A 98 11.16 14.98 23.38
CA ASP A 98 11.34 16.29 22.72
C ASP A 98 11.80 16.13 21.26
N ILE A 99 12.59 15.08 20.97
CA ILE A 99 13.01 14.72 19.61
C ILE A 99 11.89 14.05 18.83
N GLN A 100 11.15 13.10 19.41
CA GLN A 100 10.16 12.27 18.69
C GLN A 100 8.76 12.86 18.61
N CYS A 101 8.33 13.56 19.66
CA CYS A 101 6.95 14.02 19.81
C CYS A 101 6.80 15.44 19.31
N LYS A 102 6.61 15.61 18.02
CA LYS A 102 6.38 16.92 17.45
C LYS A 102 4.94 17.36 17.63
N MET A 103 4.80 18.61 18.06
CA MET A 103 3.50 19.26 18.21
C MET A 103 3.21 20.28 17.09
N ASP A 104 3.96 20.18 15.97
CA ASP A 104 3.71 21.02 14.79
C ASP A 104 2.44 20.60 14.06
N TYR A 105 2.01 19.36 14.26
CA TYR A 105 0.77 18.83 13.72
C TYR A 105 0.16 17.76 14.65
N VAL A 106 -1.15 17.60 14.55
CA VAL A 106 -1.93 16.55 15.23
C VAL A 106 -2.85 15.86 14.24
N THR A 107 -3.24 14.63 14.54
CA THR A 107 -4.23 13.90 13.75
C THR A 107 -5.55 13.83 14.51
N VAL A 108 -6.65 14.07 13.80
CA VAL A 108 -8.00 14.00 14.36
C VAL A 108 -8.81 12.96 13.62
N VAL A 109 -9.46 12.05 14.36
CA VAL A 109 -10.41 11.07 13.84
C VAL A 109 -11.82 11.58 14.09
N PHE A 110 -12.59 11.73 13.02
CA PHE A 110 -13.97 12.21 13.06
C PHE A 110 -14.94 11.04 13.13
N LYS A 111 -16.04 11.22 13.87
CA LYS A 111 -17.14 10.26 13.95
C LYS A 111 -18.37 10.70 13.17
N SER A 112 -18.55 12.00 13.00
CA SER A 112 -19.68 12.57 12.27
C SER A 112 -19.25 13.73 11.37
N LYS A 113 -20.15 14.10 10.45
CA LYS A 113 -19.98 15.27 9.59
C LYS A 113 -20.11 16.57 10.39
N GLU A 114 -21.00 16.60 11.36
CA GLU A 114 -21.26 17.74 12.24
C GLU A 114 -19.99 18.09 13.04
N ASP A 115 -19.30 17.09 13.58
CA ASP A 115 -18.03 17.26 14.27
C ASP A 115 -16.97 17.89 13.34
N PHE A 116 -16.94 17.44 12.07
CA PHE A 116 -16.02 17.98 11.08
C PHE A 116 -16.30 19.46 10.82
N ASP A 117 -17.56 19.84 10.58
CA ASP A 117 -17.96 21.22 10.31
C ASP A 117 -17.65 22.13 11.51
N GLU A 118 -17.84 21.59 12.72
CA GLU A 118 -17.56 22.30 13.97
C GLU A 118 -16.07 22.56 14.19
N LEU A 119 -15.20 21.59 13.86
CA LEU A 119 -13.76 21.70 14.03
C LEU A 119 -13.02 22.32 12.82
N ASN A 120 -13.73 22.57 11.71
CA ASN A 120 -13.13 23.15 10.52
C ASN A 120 -12.52 24.55 10.75
N LYS A 121 -13.01 25.25 11.76
CA LYS A 121 -12.49 26.57 12.19
C LYS A 121 -11.24 26.49 13.07
N GLY A 122 -10.82 25.26 13.43
CA GLY A 122 -9.67 25.01 14.28
C GLY A 122 -10.03 24.76 15.75
N PHE A 123 -9.02 24.34 16.51
CA PHE A 123 -9.09 24.05 17.94
C PHE A 123 -7.70 24.24 18.57
N LYS A 124 -7.61 24.16 19.90
CA LYS A 124 -6.36 24.29 20.64
C LYS A 124 -5.98 22.99 21.34
N VAL A 125 -4.68 22.75 21.41
CA VAL A 125 -4.07 21.71 22.27
C VAL A 125 -2.90 22.33 23.02
N ASN A 126 -2.95 22.29 24.34
CA ASN A 126 -1.94 22.91 25.21
C ASN A 126 -1.66 24.38 24.87
N GLY A 127 -2.71 25.14 24.51
CA GLY A 127 -2.60 26.54 24.12
C GLY A 127 -2.12 26.80 22.69
N ILE A 128 -1.76 25.76 21.94
CA ILE A 128 -1.38 25.85 20.52
C ILE A 128 -2.63 25.71 19.68
N GLU A 129 -2.86 26.61 18.74
CA GLU A 129 -3.96 26.57 17.79
C GLU A 129 -3.61 25.69 16.57
N TYR A 130 -4.56 24.88 16.11
CA TYR A 130 -4.39 23.96 14.99
C TYR A 130 -5.45 24.19 13.93
N HIS A 131 -5.03 24.27 12.67
CA HIS A 131 -5.89 24.43 11.50
C HIS A 131 -5.81 23.21 10.60
N ARG A 132 -6.93 22.87 9.96
CA ARG A 132 -7.02 21.76 9.02
C ARG A 132 -6.01 21.94 7.89
N LEU A 133 -5.23 20.91 7.60
CA LEU A 133 -4.30 20.86 6.49
C LEU A 133 -4.78 19.92 5.39
N ILE A 134 -4.89 18.61 5.69
CA ILE A 134 -5.09 17.57 4.69
C ILE A 134 -5.72 16.31 5.30
N GLY A 135 -6.55 15.61 4.53
CA GLY A 135 -7.01 14.26 4.88
C GLY A 135 -5.90 13.22 4.73
N THR A 136 -6.05 12.06 5.37
CA THR A 136 -5.16 10.92 5.14
C THR A 136 -5.78 9.96 4.12
N PRO A 137 -4.99 9.13 3.41
CA PRO A 137 -5.53 8.14 2.46
C PRO A 137 -6.51 7.16 3.09
N ASN A 138 -6.30 6.81 4.37
CA ASN A 138 -7.25 6.05 5.18
C ASN A 138 -8.39 6.92 5.75
N GLY A 139 -8.37 8.22 5.51
CA GLY A 139 -9.34 9.18 6.00
C GLY A 139 -10.73 8.92 5.47
N VAL A 140 -10.86 8.43 4.24
CA VAL A 140 -12.14 8.03 3.65
C VAL A 140 -12.81 6.93 4.47
N LYS A 141 -12.04 5.96 5.00
CA LYS A 141 -12.56 4.86 5.84
C LYS A 141 -12.66 5.22 7.33
N LYS A 142 -11.77 6.08 7.83
CA LYS A 142 -11.64 6.42 9.26
C LYS A 142 -11.77 7.92 9.53
N SER A 143 -12.13 8.71 8.54
CA SER A 143 -12.30 10.17 8.63
C SER A 143 -11.15 10.85 9.39
N THR A 144 -9.90 10.53 9.06
CA THR A 144 -8.71 11.05 9.76
C THR A 144 -8.12 12.23 9.00
N ILE A 145 -7.93 13.35 9.69
CA ILE A 145 -7.41 14.59 9.12
C ILE A 145 -6.20 15.06 9.91
N ILE A 146 -5.20 15.58 9.21
CA ILE A 146 -4.03 16.23 9.80
C ILE A 146 -4.33 17.71 9.95
N TYR A 147 -4.04 18.23 11.14
CA TYR A 147 -4.10 19.63 11.50
C TYR A 147 -2.71 20.13 11.83
N CYS A 148 -2.34 21.30 11.29
CA CYS A 148 -1.06 21.94 11.57
C CYS A 148 -1.21 23.06 12.60
N ALA A 149 -0.16 23.23 13.41
CA ALA A 149 -0.07 24.29 14.40
C ALA A 149 0.06 25.67 13.73
N VAL A 150 -0.65 26.66 14.29
CA VAL A 150 -0.58 28.07 13.91
C VAL A 150 -0.36 28.88 15.18
N LYS A 151 0.87 28.84 15.72
CA LYS A 151 1.24 29.47 17.01
C LYS A 151 1.38 30.99 16.92
N ASN A 152 1.81 31.48 15.76
CA ASN A 152 2.13 32.89 15.57
C ASN A 152 2.03 33.28 14.08
N LYS A 153 2.41 34.51 13.74
CA LYS A 153 2.36 35.03 12.36
C LYS A 153 3.26 34.23 11.40
N TYR A 154 4.40 33.73 11.89
CA TYR A 154 5.34 32.91 11.09
C TYR A 154 4.73 31.54 10.78
N ASP A 155 4.20 30.85 11.78
CA ASP A 155 3.54 29.54 11.59
C ASP A 155 2.34 29.64 10.63
N LYS A 156 1.60 30.75 10.67
CA LYS A 156 0.52 31.02 9.72
C LYS A 156 1.03 31.12 8.29
N PHE A 157 2.16 31.78 8.08
CA PHE A 157 2.82 31.83 6.78
C PHE A 157 3.27 30.45 6.33
N MET A 158 3.90 29.68 7.22
CA MET A 158 4.33 28.30 6.95
C MET A 158 3.16 27.39 6.58
N TYR A 159 2.05 27.50 7.30
CA TYR A 159 0.82 26.77 6.98
C TYR A 159 0.29 27.09 5.57
N GLN A 160 0.30 28.37 5.18
CA GLN A 160 -0.11 28.80 3.84
C GLN A 160 0.83 28.25 2.76
N GLU A 161 2.13 28.30 3.01
CA GLU A 161 3.14 27.77 2.11
C GLU A 161 3.01 26.26 1.92
N LEU A 162 2.81 25.51 3.00
CA LEU A 162 2.58 24.06 2.94
C LEU A 162 1.29 23.72 2.15
N SER A 163 0.21 24.48 2.38
CA SER A 163 -1.04 24.30 1.63
C SER A 163 -0.86 24.57 0.14
N ARG A 164 -0.07 25.57 -0.23
CA ARG A 164 0.26 25.91 -1.62
C ARG A 164 1.08 24.79 -2.27
N ARG A 165 2.13 24.31 -1.59
CA ARG A 165 2.97 23.21 -2.08
C ARG A 165 2.16 21.94 -2.32
N LEU A 166 1.26 21.59 -1.41
CA LEU A 166 0.39 20.42 -1.56
C LEU A 166 -0.56 20.51 -2.77
N ASN A 167 -0.83 21.70 -3.28
CA ASN A 167 -1.58 21.90 -4.54
C ASN A 167 -0.70 21.76 -5.79
N ASN A 168 0.60 21.66 -5.64
CA ASN A 168 1.61 21.49 -6.69
C ASN A 168 1.46 22.49 -7.86
N ASN A 169 1.06 23.72 -7.59
CA ASN A 169 0.88 24.78 -8.59
C ASN A 169 0.14 24.34 -9.87
N ARG A 170 -0.82 23.39 -9.71
CA ARG A 170 -1.67 22.97 -10.83
C ARG A 170 -2.46 24.13 -11.40
N ASP A 171 -2.94 23.99 -12.62
CA ASP A 171 -3.88 24.96 -13.20
C ASP A 171 -5.23 24.89 -12.46
N GLU A 172 -5.54 25.94 -11.69
CA GLU A 172 -6.76 26.02 -10.88
C GLU A 172 -8.00 26.40 -11.69
N THR A 173 -7.85 26.72 -12.97
CA THR A 173 -8.98 27.02 -13.87
C THR A 173 -9.69 25.73 -14.35
N LYS A 174 -9.02 24.57 -14.21
CA LYS A 174 -9.59 23.27 -14.55
C LYS A 174 -10.62 22.84 -13.52
N GLU A 175 -11.80 22.47 -14.00
CA GLU A 175 -12.87 21.96 -13.17
C GLU A 175 -12.47 20.65 -12.48
N LEU A 176 -12.82 20.53 -11.21
CA LEU A 176 -12.51 19.38 -10.39
C LEU A 176 -13.73 18.95 -9.58
N VAL A 177 -13.85 17.65 -9.36
CA VAL A 177 -14.73 17.11 -8.32
C VAL A 177 -14.03 17.28 -6.96
N PRO A 178 -14.54 18.12 -6.03
CA PRO A 178 -13.84 18.46 -4.79
C PRO A 178 -13.44 17.25 -3.95
N ALA A 179 -14.31 16.25 -3.87
CA ALA A 179 -14.05 15.02 -3.10
C ALA A 179 -12.89 14.20 -3.71
N LYS A 180 -12.84 14.07 -5.04
CA LYS A 180 -11.73 13.41 -5.75
C LYS A 180 -10.43 14.19 -5.58
N PHE A 181 -10.48 15.51 -5.69
CA PHE A 181 -9.30 16.36 -5.49
C PHE A 181 -8.69 16.20 -4.09
N GLU A 182 -9.51 16.26 -3.03
CA GLU A 182 -9.01 16.05 -1.67
C GLU A 182 -8.44 14.63 -1.48
N ALA A 183 -9.05 13.61 -2.10
CA ALA A 183 -8.52 12.25 -2.08
C ALA A 183 -7.14 12.14 -2.78
N HIS A 184 -6.98 12.78 -3.95
CA HIS A 184 -5.71 12.79 -4.66
C HIS A 184 -4.63 13.59 -3.92
N LYS A 185 -4.98 14.73 -3.32
CA LYS A 185 -4.09 15.52 -2.47
C LYS A 185 -3.61 14.73 -1.26
N ALA A 186 -4.51 13.91 -0.69
CA ALA A 186 -4.20 13.06 0.46
C ALA A 186 -3.10 12.01 0.18
N LEU A 187 -2.77 11.72 -1.08
CA LEU A 187 -1.69 10.80 -1.46
C LEU A 187 -0.33 11.24 -0.91
N ALA A 188 -0.12 12.55 -0.70
CA ALA A 188 1.08 13.08 -0.05
C ALA A 188 1.28 12.53 1.38
N CYS A 189 0.22 12.04 2.03
CA CYS A 189 0.27 11.41 3.37
C CYS A 189 0.47 9.89 3.32
N SER A 190 0.64 9.27 2.16
CA SER A 190 0.93 7.84 2.04
C SER A 190 2.30 7.53 2.62
N ALA A 191 2.38 6.50 3.45
CA ALA A 191 3.66 5.98 3.95
C ALA A 191 4.52 5.55 2.75
N SER A 192 5.69 6.15 2.58
CA SER A 192 6.49 5.96 1.36
C SER A 192 7.96 6.29 1.57
N THR A 193 8.82 5.62 0.82
CA THR A 193 10.27 5.85 0.76
C THR A 193 10.60 6.60 -0.53
N PRO A 194 11.31 7.73 -0.49
CA PRO A 194 11.71 8.45 -1.69
C PRO A 194 12.70 7.64 -2.53
N VAL A 195 12.57 7.76 -3.85
CA VAL A 195 13.46 7.16 -4.83
C VAL A 195 13.88 8.18 -5.88
N SER A 196 14.95 7.89 -6.61
CA SER A 196 15.48 8.75 -7.68
C SER A 196 14.45 8.98 -8.80
N THR A 197 14.46 10.18 -9.36
CA THR A 197 13.63 10.52 -10.52
C THR A 197 14.08 9.71 -11.74
N PRO A 198 13.15 9.10 -12.51
CA PRO A 198 13.46 8.41 -13.76
C PRO A 198 14.07 9.36 -14.81
N ASN A 199 14.96 8.84 -15.64
CA ASN A 199 15.46 9.54 -16.81
C ASN A 199 14.47 9.35 -17.97
N GLY A 200 13.63 10.34 -18.22
CA GLY A 200 12.57 10.26 -19.22
C GLY A 200 11.32 9.54 -18.73
N ILE A 201 10.22 10.27 -18.81
CA ILE A 201 8.89 9.79 -18.41
C ILE A 201 7.93 10.08 -19.57
N LEU A 202 7.15 9.07 -19.92
CA LEU A 202 6.06 9.19 -20.91
C LEU A 202 4.72 9.08 -20.19
N VAL A 203 3.79 9.95 -20.50
CA VAL A 203 2.40 9.84 -20.03
C VAL A 203 1.52 9.50 -21.21
N VAL A 204 0.76 8.41 -21.12
CA VAL A 204 -0.06 7.89 -22.22
C VAL A 204 -1.51 7.79 -21.80
N ASP A 205 -2.42 7.80 -22.77
CA ASP A 205 -3.82 7.50 -22.53
C ASP A 205 -3.99 6.08 -22.01
N ASP A 206 -5.06 5.88 -21.24
CA ASP A 206 -5.43 4.56 -20.76
C ASP A 206 -5.80 3.63 -21.93
N LEU A 207 -5.48 2.35 -21.77
CA LEU A 207 -5.92 1.32 -22.71
C LEU A 207 -7.38 0.94 -22.41
N ILE A 208 -8.29 1.48 -23.20
CA ILE A 208 -9.71 1.16 -23.15
C ILE A 208 -10.02 0.10 -24.21
N VAL A 209 -10.67 -0.98 -23.82
CA VAL A 209 -11.13 -2.05 -24.72
C VAL A 209 -12.63 -2.23 -24.63
N HIS A 210 -13.22 -2.71 -25.73
CA HIS A 210 -14.65 -2.98 -25.84
C HIS A 210 -14.88 -4.44 -26.19
N PHE A 211 -15.75 -5.10 -25.44
CA PHE A 211 -16.15 -6.48 -25.72
C PHE A 211 -17.60 -6.73 -25.30
N LYS A 212 -18.16 -7.85 -25.74
CA LYS A 212 -19.52 -8.28 -25.40
C LYS A 212 -19.46 -9.31 -24.28
N ASP A 213 -20.21 -9.07 -23.21
CA ASP A 213 -20.35 -10.04 -22.13
C ASP A 213 -21.73 -9.95 -21.49
N LYS A 214 -22.09 -10.97 -20.71
CA LYS A 214 -23.29 -10.94 -19.88
C LYS A 214 -23.02 -10.17 -18.61
N ILE A 215 -23.83 -9.14 -18.35
CA ILE A 215 -23.75 -8.36 -17.10
C ILE A 215 -25.02 -8.49 -16.29
N ILE A 216 -24.88 -8.42 -14.97
CA ILE A 216 -25.95 -8.28 -14.00
C ILE A 216 -25.75 -6.94 -13.29
N TYR A 217 -26.77 -6.10 -13.32
CA TYR A 217 -26.70 -4.79 -12.66
C TYR A 217 -27.94 -4.53 -11.82
N LEU A 218 -27.78 -3.66 -10.85
CA LEU A 218 -28.88 -3.18 -10.00
C LEU A 218 -29.53 -1.98 -10.68
N ASN A 219 -30.81 -2.09 -10.98
CA ASN A 219 -31.60 -0.99 -11.53
C ASN A 219 -32.42 -0.34 -10.41
N ASP A 220 -32.62 0.98 -10.54
CA ASP A 220 -33.40 1.76 -9.58
C ASP A 220 -32.84 1.66 -8.14
N GLU A 221 -31.50 1.72 -8.02
CA GLU A 221 -30.75 1.60 -6.75
C GLU A 221 -31.13 2.66 -5.71
N ASP A 222 -31.58 3.83 -6.18
CA ASP A 222 -32.02 4.95 -5.34
C ASP A 222 -33.49 4.80 -4.87
N THR A 223 -34.16 3.70 -5.19
CA THR A 223 -35.55 3.43 -4.80
C THR A 223 -35.66 2.43 -3.66
N ASP A 224 -36.81 2.38 -3.01
CA ASP A 224 -37.10 1.42 -1.92
C ASP A 224 -37.17 -0.03 -2.44
N GLU A 225 -37.30 -0.25 -3.75
CA GLU A 225 -37.41 -1.57 -4.38
C GLU A 225 -36.42 -1.72 -5.56
N PRO A 226 -35.12 -1.83 -5.31
CA PRO A 226 -34.14 -2.04 -6.37
C PRO A 226 -34.31 -3.42 -7.04
N VAL A 227 -34.19 -3.45 -8.36
CA VAL A 227 -34.39 -4.66 -9.16
C VAL A 227 -33.10 -5.07 -9.83
N MET A 228 -32.70 -6.36 -9.67
CA MET A 228 -31.59 -6.92 -10.44
C MET A 228 -32.05 -7.20 -11.87
N LYS A 229 -31.29 -6.72 -12.85
CA LYS A 229 -31.50 -6.98 -14.28
C LYS A 229 -30.26 -7.64 -14.89
N GLU A 230 -30.51 -8.52 -15.86
CA GLU A 230 -29.49 -9.16 -16.66
C GLU A 230 -29.54 -8.63 -18.09
N ILE A 231 -28.39 -8.38 -18.70
CA ILE A 231 -28.25 -8.08 -20.13
C ILE A 231 -27.28 -9.09 -20.71
N ASP A 232 -27.79 -9.93 -21.62
CA ASP A 232 -26.96 -10.80 -22.44
C ASP A 232 -26.33 -9.97 -23.56
N ASN A 233 -25.05 -10.11 -23.84
CA ASN A 233 -24.31 -9.33 -24.85
C ASN A 233 -24.31 -7.81 -24.62
N ALA A 234 -24.15 -7.37 -23.37
CA ALA A 234 -23.90 -5.96 -23.09
C ALA A 234 -22.58 -5.52 -23.69
N ASP A 235 -22.54 -4.26 -24.18
CA ASP A 235 -21.27 -3.61 -24.50
C ASP A 235 -20.56 -3.25 -23.20
N VAL A 236 -19.39 -3.86 -22.97
CA VAL A 236 -18.53 -3.58 -21.83
C VAL A 236 -17.35 -2.77 -22.28
N GLU A 237 -17.20 -1.58 -21.72
CA GLU A 237 -16.00 -0.75 -21.84
C GLU A 237 -15.15 -0.98 -20.59
N LEU A 238 -13.87 -1.30 -20.76
CA LEU A 238 -12.98 -1.62 -19.67
C LEU A 238 -11.63 -0.95 -19.84
N ASN A 239 -11.18 -0.25 -18.80
CA ASN A 239 -9.81 0.19 -18.68
C ASN A 239 -8.94 -0.99 -18.19
N ILE A 240 -8.09 -1.49 -19.05
CA ILE A 240 -7.27 -2.69 -18.78
C ILE A 240 -6.14 -2.40 -17.79
N CYS A 241 -5.61 -1.18 -17.80
CA CYS A 241 -4.45 -0.80 -16.99
C CYS A 241 -4.78 0.38 -16.07
N ASP A 242 -5.99 0.42 -15.48
CA ASP A 242 -6.39 1.51 -14.59
C ASP A 242 -5.42 1.61 -13.40
N GLY A 243 -4.80 2.79 -13.25
CA GLY A 243 -3.76 3.03 -12.27
C GLY A 243 -2.44 2.27 -12.53
N GLY A 244 -2.25 1.71 -13.71
CA GLY A 244 -1.08 0.94 -14.11
C GLY A 244 -0.07 1.75 -14.91
N GLY A 245 1.21 1.36 -14.81
CA GLY A 245 2.32 1.92 -15.59
C GLY A 245 3.41 0.89 -15.81
N LEU A 246 4.42 1.26 -16.61
CA LEU A 246 5.54 0.39 -16.93
C LEU A 246 6.87 1.04 -16.55
N MET A 247 7.81 0.26 -16.04
CA MET A 247 9.19 0.70 -15.79
C MET A 247 10.19 -0.21 -16.50
N MET A 248 11.24 0.40 -17.03
CA MET A 248 12.34 -0.34 -17.63
C MET A 248 13.06 -1.22 -16.59
N PRO A 249 13.62 -2.38 -16.97
CA PRO A 249 14.42 -3.22 -16.08
C PRO A 249 15.62 -2.48 -15.45
N SER A 250 16.21 -1.51 -16.16
CA SER A 250 17.26 -0.64 -15.63
C SER A 250 16.80 0.25 -14.49
N LEU A 251 15.60 0.84 -14.60
CA LEU A 251 14.98 1.63 -13.55
C LEU A 251 14.60 0.74 -12.36
N ALA A 252 14.02 -0.43 -12.63
CA ALA A 252 13.68 -1.40 -11.60
C ALA A 252 14.91 -1.84 -10.79
N SER A 253 16.07 -2.05 -11.45
CA SER A 253 17.34 -2.37 -10.79
C SER A 253 17.79 -1.24 -9.87
N ARG A 254 17.82 -0.01 -10.38
CA ARG A 254 18.20 1.18 -9.62
C ARG A 254 17.31 1.38 -8.39
N TRP A 255 15.98 1.30 -8.54
CA TRP A 255 15.05 1.43 -7.43
C TRP A 255 15.11 0.24 -6.46
N SER A 256 15.44 -0.97 -6.93
CA SER A 256 15.68 -2.12 -6.04
C SER A 256 16.85 -1.88 -5.10
N GLU A 257 17.95 -1.31 -5.62
CA GLU A 257 19.11 -0.92 -4.81
C GLU A 257 18.76 0.17 -3.79
N GLU A 258 18.05 1.22 -4.21
CA GLU A 258 17.62 2.31 -3.35
C GLU A 258 16.64 1.85 -2.25
N MET A 259 15.78 0.89 -2.55
CA MET A 259 14.84 0.26 -1.60
C MET A 259 15.48 -0.85 -0.75
N HIS A 260 16.78 -1.15 -0.98
CA HIS A 260 17.52 -2.20 -0.28
C HIS A 260 16.89 -3.59 -0.39
N VAL A 261 16.25 -3.89 -1.51
CA VAL A 261 15.80 -5.26 -1.82
C VAL A 261 16.87 -6.00 -2.61
N ASN A 262 17.00 -7.31 -2.38
CA ASN A 262 18.06 -8.14 -2.95
C ASN A 262 17.64 -8.86 -4.24
N TYR A 263 16.59 -8.40 -4.88
CA TYR A 263 16.06 -8.91 -6.14
C TYR A 263 15.63 -7.75 -7.04
N LEU A 264 15.52 -8.02 -8.34
CA LEU A 264 14.93 -7.09 -9.29
C LEU A 264 13.41 -7.01 -9.03
N MET A 265 12.92 -5.82 -8.66
CA MET A 265 11.49 -5.68 -8.41
C MET A 265 10.67 -5.87 -9.69
N GLY A 266 9.71 -6.79 -9.67
CA GLY A 266 8.78 -7.01 -10.78
C GLY A 266 7.68 -5.95 -10.83
N ALA A 267 7.26 -5.46 -9.67
CA ALA A 267 6.26 -4.39 -9.57
C ALA A 267 6.41 -3.63 -8.24
N CYS A 268 5.96 -2.38 -8.22
CA CYS A 268 5.88 -1.57 -7.00
C CYS A 268 4.74 -0.56 -7.07
N CYS A 269 4.26 -0.12 -5.89
CA CYS A 269 3.31 0.99 -5.79
C CYS A 269 4.04 2.33 -5.78
N LEU A 270 3.82 3.15 -6.79
CA LEU A 270 4.45 4.46 -6.97
C LEU A 270 3.56 5.58 -6.43
N ARG A 271 4.21 6.63 -5.93
CA ARG A 271 3.57 7.89 -5.49
C ARG A 271 4.39 9.08 -5.92
N ASN A 272 3.68 10.14 -6.29
CA ASN A 272 4.21 11.51 -6.44
C ASN A 272 3.02 12.48 -6.28
N SER A 273 3.18 13.77 -6.58
CA SER A 273 2.07 14.72 -6.59
C SER A 273 0.98 14.26 -7.54
N PHE A 274 -0.23 14.02 -7.02
CA PHE A 274 -1.38 13.52 -7.78
C PHE A 274 -1.12 12.25 -8.61
N CYS A 275 -0.02 11.55 -8.34
CA CYS A 275 0.36 10.31 -9.01
C CYS A 275 0.24 9.13 -8.05
N LYS A 276 -0.52 8.11 -8.45
CA LYS A 276 -0.78 6.90 -7.68
C LYS A 276 -0.99 5.72 -8.63
N GLY A 277 -0.32 4.61 -8.37
CA GLY A 277 -0.59 3.39 -9.12
C GLY A 277 0.48 2.32 -8.92
N VAL A 278 0.34 1.24 -9.67
CA VAL A 278 1.30 0.14 -9.74
C VAL A 278 2.10 0.26 -11.03
N VAL A 279 3.43 0.31 -10.90
CA VAL A 279 4.31 0.17 -12.07
C VAL A 279 4.88 -1.24 -12.10
N SER A 280 4.85 -1.85 -13.28
CA SER A 280 5.38 -3.19 -13.54
C SER A 280 6.61 -3.14 -14.44
N THR A 281 7.56 -4.04 -14.21
CA THR A 281 8.79 -4.10 -14.99
C THR A 281 8.53 -4.78 -16.33
N PHE A 282 8.74 -4.04 -17.42
CA PHE A 282 8.56 -4.52 -18.77
C PHE A 282 9.56 -3.83 -19.72
N ASP A 283 10.20 -4.59 -20.62
CA ASP A 283 11.14 -4.03 -21.58
C ASP A 283 10.40 -3.47 -22.82
N PHE A 284 9.78 -2.31 -22.66
CA PHE A 284 9.05 -1.65 -23.74
C PHE A 284 9.99 -1.07 -24.82
N GLN A 285 11.28 -0.91 -24.53
CA GLN A 285 12.26 -0.53 -25.56
C GLN A 285 12.57 -1.72 -26.48
N ALA A 286 12.70 -2.95 -25.94
CA ALA A 286 12.79 -4.16 -26.74
C ALA A 286 11.50 -4.37 -27.56
N PHE A 287 10.32 -4.13 -26.95
CA PHE A 287 9.04 -4.21 -27.65
C PHE A 287 9.00 -3.27 -28.87
N GLY A 288 9.45 -2.03 -28.73
CA GLY A 288 9.55 -1.08 -29.82
C GLY A 288 10.40 -1.59 -30.99
N ARG A 289 11.56 -2.19 -30.67
CA ARG A 289 12.48 -2.75 -31.68
C ARG A 289 11.98 -4.04 -32.34
N GLU A 290 11.42 -4.97 -31.56
CA GLU A 290 11.19 -6.35 -31.99
C GLU A 290 9.77 -6.59 -32.46
N VAL A 291 8.79 -5.85 -31.93
CA VAL A 291 7.36 -6.04 -32.23
C VAL A 291 6.80 -4.86 -33.02
N ALA A 292 6.93 -3.65 -32.50
CA ALA A 292 6.39 -2.46 -33.13
C ALA A 292 7.22 -1.95 -34.31
N HIS A 293 8.51 -2.32 -34.38
CA HIS A 293 9.48 -1.81 -35.37
C HIS A 293 9.47 -0.28 -35.46
N CYS A 294 9.29 0.37 -34.33
CA CYS A 294 9.16 1.81 -34.17
C CYS A 294 9.89 2.25 -32.89
N ASP A 295 10.57 3.38 -32.96
CA ASP A 295 11.27 3.97 -31.81
C ASP A 295 10.63 5.27 -31.33
N THR A 296 9.54 5.71 -31.93
CA THR A 296 8.84 6.94 -31.61
C THR A 296 7.47 6.66 -31.01
N VAL A 297 7.13 7.42 -29.96
CA VAL A 297 5.87 7.35 -29.24
C VAL A 297 5.38 8.76 -28.94
N THR A 298 4.06 8.92 -28.77
CA THR A 298 3.44 10.24 -28.52
C THR A 298 2.81 10.24 -27.13
N ASP A 299 3.02 11.33 -26.38
CA ASP A 299 2.39 11.51 -25.06
C ASP A 299 0.95 12.07 -25.18
N VAL A 300 0.24 12.17 -24.05
CA VAL A 300 -1.13 12.71 -23.98
C VAL A 300 -1.23 14.19 -24.34
N TRP A 301 -0.12 14.93 -24.32
CA TRP A 301 -0.06 16.35 -24.73
C TRP A 301 0.30 16.52 -26.21
N GLY A 302 0.56 15.41 -26.94
CA GLY A 302 0.91 15.40 -28.35
C GLY A 302 2.39 15.58 -28.66
N ASN A 303 3.27 15.49 -27.66
CA ASN A 303 4.72 15.54 -27.88
C ASN A 303 5.25 14.17 -28.29
N VAL A 304 6.23 14.16 -29.19
CA VAL A 304 6.85 12.93 -29.70
C VAL A 304 8.18 12.69 -29.01
N TYR A 305 8.37 11.47 -28.53
CA TYR A 305 9.59 11.03 -27.84
C TYR A 305 10.21 9.82 -28.52
N ASN A 306 11.54 9.67 -28.38
CA ASN A 306 12.20 8.41 -28.69
C ASN A 306 12.08 7.50 -27.46
N ILE A 307 11.48 6.32 -27.63
CA ILE A 307 11.21 5.36 -26.55
C ILE A 307 12.50 4.92 -25.82
N ASN A 308 13.64 4.93 -26.51
CA ASN A 308 14.92 4.56 -25.92
C ASN A 308 15.42 5.57 -24.87
N ASN A 309 14.81 6.77 -24.79
CA ASN A 309 15.10 7.77 -23.78
C ASN A 309 14.11 7.73 -22.60
N ILE A 310 13.17 6.80 -22.58
CA ILE A 310 12.14 6.69 -21.57
C ILE A 310 12.46 5.52 -20.62
N GLU A 311 12.40 5.76 -19.33
CA GLU A 311 12.54 4.73 -18.28
C GLU A 311 11.23 4.39 -17.58
N LEU A 312 10.25 5.33 -17.61
CA LEU A 312 8.97 5.18 -16.93
C LEU A 312 7.81 5.60 -17.84
N ILE A 313 6.79 4.77 -17.92
CA ILE A 313 5.52 5.07 -18.58
C ILE A 313 4.43 5.12 -17.51
N LEU A 314 3.66 6.20 -17.50
CA LEU A 314 2.49 6.42 -16.66
C LEU A 314 1.25 6.50 -17.52
N THR A 315 0.13 5.95 -17.08
CA THR A 315 -1.18 6.19 -17.72
C THR A 315 -1.85 7.43 -17.14
N THR A 316 -2.86 7.96 -17.85
CA THR A 316 -3.67 9.09 -17.39
C THR A 316 -4.44 8.77 -16.11
N SER A 317 -4.87 7.53 -15.92
CA SER A 317 -5.47 7.06 -14.67
C SER A 317 -4.47 7.02 -13.50
N MET A 318 -3.18 6.87 -13.78
CA MET A 318 -2.13 6.91 -12.78
C MET A 318 -1.71 8.34 -12.43
N LEU A 319 -1.50 9.21 -13.43
CA LEU A 319 -1.23 10.65 -13.22
C LEU A 319 -2.56 11.41 -13.17
N LYS A 320 -3.18 11.40 -11.99
CA LYS A 320 -4.43 12.13 -11.75
C LYS A 320 -4.22 13.62 -12.03
N LEU A 321 -5.18 14.30 -12.63
CA LEU A 321 -5.09 15.72 -12.99
C LEU A 321 -3.96 16.06 -14.01
N TRP A 322 -3.55 15.13 -14.85
CA TRP A 322 -2.54 15.35 -15.89
C TRP A 322 -2.85 16.56 -16.77
N ASP A 323 -4.12 16.82 -17.05
CA ASP A 323 -4.64 17.93 -17.86
C ASP A 323 -4.48 19.32 -17.18
N SER A 324 -4.11 19.35 -15.90
CA SER A 324 -3.76 20.57 -15.16
C SER A 324 -2.29 21.01 -15.35
N TYR A 325 -1.56 20.30 -16.22
CA TYR A 325 -0.17 20.56 -16.59
C TYR A 325 -0.05 20.65 -18.09
N SER A 326 0.90 21.45 -18.59
CA SER A 326 1.10 21.64 -20.02
C SER A 326 2.01 20.58 -20.68
N SER A 327 2.78 19.87 -19.89
CA SER A 327 3.66 18.78 -20.30
C SER A 327 4.18 18.00 -19.07
N ILE A 328 4.87 16.90 -19.30
CA ILE A 328 5.55 16.17 -18.24
C ILE A 328 6.66 17.00 -17.58
N GLU A 329 7.37 17.83 -18.35
CA GLU A 329 8.42 18.70 -17.84
C GLU A 329 7.83 19.79 -16.93
N ASP A 330 6.67 20.38 -17.28
CA ASP A 330 5.95 21.33 -16.43
C ASP A 330 5.56 20.68 -15.10
N TYR A 331 5.00 19.46 -15.14
CA TYR A 331 4.65 18.68 -13.96
C TYR A 331 5.89 18.43 -13.06
N LEU A 332 6.98 17.94 -13.63
CA LEU A 332 8.22 17.63 -12.89
C LEU A 332 8.85 18.88 -12.27
N ASN A 333 8.89 20.00 -13.01
CA ASN A 333 9.40 21.27 -12.49
C ASN A 333 8.57 21.75 -11.29
N LYS A 334 7.24 21.63 -11.37
CA LYS A 334 6.36 21.97 -10.26
C LYS A 334 6.56 21.03 -9.07
N CYS A 335 6.75 19.73 -9.31
CA CYS A 335 7.10 18.77 -8.27
C CYS A 335 8.39 19.15 -7.53
N ILE A 336 9.46 19.43 -8.28
CA ILE A 336 10.76 19.84 -7.69
C ILE A 336 10.60 21.11 -6.86
N ASN A 337 9.92 22.13 -7.40
CA ASN A 337 9.72 23.42 -6.72
C ASN A 337 8.86 23.32 -5.46
N ASN A 338 8.09 22.25 -5.30
CA ASN A 338 7.21 22.01 -4.15
C ASN A 338 7.65 20.82 -3.28
N ASP A 339 8.90 20.36 -3.41
CA ASP A 339 9.50 19.27 -2.64
C ASP A 339 8.76 17.93 -2.79
N PHE A 340 8.12 17.70 -3.93
CA PHE A 340 7.63 16.37 -4.31
C PHE A 340 8.73 15.56 -4.96
N THR A 341 8.86 14.31 -4.53
CA THR A 341 9.75 13.32 -5.11
C THR A 341 8.98 12.03 -5.41
N PHE A 342 9.42 11.27 -6.41
CA PHE A 342 8.93 9.91 -6.58
C PHE A 342 9.20 9.10 -5.32
N SER A 343 8.22 8.31 -4.91
CA SER A 343 8.29 7.53 -3.68
C SER A 343 7.58 6.20 -3.87
N ILE A 344 8.11 5.16 -3.26
CA ILE A 344 7.53 3.81 -3.30
C ILE A 344 6.86 3.52 -1.96
N THR A 345 5.59 3.12 -2.00
CA THR A 345 4.82 2.72 -0.81
C THR A 345 4.90 1.23 -0.52
N LYS A 346 5.09 0.42 -1.56
CA LYS A 346 5.19 -1.03 -1.46
C LYS A 346 6.01 -1.58 -2.63
N VAL A 347 6.96 -2.45 -2.32
CA VAL A 347 7.62 -3.31 -3.30
C VAL A 347 6.95 -4.69 -3.21
N TYR A 348 6.56 -5.25 -4.34
CA TYR A 348 6.00 -6.60 -4.36
C TYR A 348 7.11 -7.66 -4.31
N PRO A 349 6.89 -8.78 -3.63
CA PRO A 349 7.88 -9.85 -3.52
C PRO A 349 8.13 -10.49 -4.89
N ASN A 350 9.29 -11.11 -5.06
CA ASN A 350 9.62 -11.91 -6.25
C ASN A 350 9.28 -13.40 -6.09
N GLU A 351 8.92 -13.82 -4.88
CA GLU A 351 8.48 -15.16 -4.55
C GLU A 351 7.13 -15.09 -3.84
N LEU A 352 6.23 -15.99 -4.20
CA LEU A 352 4.91 -16.10 -3.60
C LEU A 352 4.88 -17.24 -2.59
N GLU A 353 4.07 -17.08 -1.56
CA GLU A 353 3.81 -18.12 -0.57
C GLU A 353 3.05 -19.31 -1.20
N GLU A 354 3.20 -20.50 -0.62
CA GLU A 354 2.45 -21.69 -1.06
C GLU A 354 1.17 -21.89 -0.29
N GLU A 355 1.12 -21.35 0.93
CA GLU A 355 -0.02 -21.51 1.84
C GLU A 355 -0.34 -20.17 2.49
N ARG A 356 -1.62 -19.88 2.62
CA ARG A 356 -2.11 -18.67 3.23
C ARG A 356 -3.42 -18.86 3.98
N ASN A 357 -3.78 -17.89 4.78
CA ASN A 357 -5.10 -17.85 5.40
C ASN A 357 -6.16 -17.39 4.39
N LEU A 358 -7.24 -18.17 4.29
CA LEU A 358 -8.42 -17.84 3.48
C LEU A 358 -9.09 -16.57 4.03
N ASN A 359 -9.59 -15.74 3.13
CA ASN A 359 -10.48 -14.64 3.53
C ASN A 359 -11.87 -15.20 3.89
N TYR A 360 -12.40 -14.82 5.04
CA TYR A 360 -13.71 -15.25 5.53
C TYR A 360 -14.86 -14.98 4.56
N GLN A 361 -14.77 -13.94 3.72
CA GLN A 361 -15.81 -13.61 2.74
C GLN A 361 -15.98 -14.70 1.66
N PHE A 362 -14.94 -15.49 1.38
CA PHE A 362 -15.07 -16.65 0.50
C PHE A 362 -16.15 -17.61 1.00
N ILE A 363 -16.10 -17.95 2.30
CA ILE A 363 -17.08 -18.85 2.91
C ILE A 363 -18.48 -18.24 2.90
N GLN A 364 -18.59 -16.94 3.13
CA GLN A 364 -19.87 -16.23 3.10
C GLN A 364 -20.49 -16.14 1.69
N SER A 365 -19.68 -16.25 0.64
CA SER A 365 -20.13 -16.17 -0.75
C SER A 365 -20.65 -17.47 -1.32
N TYR A 366 -20.50 -18.59 -0.61
CA TYR A 366 -20.93 -19.92 -1.04
C TYR A 366 -21.86 -20.58 -0.02
N ASN A 367 -22.78 -21.39 -0.52
CA ASN A 367 -23.56 -22.32 0.29
C ASN A 367 -22.79 -23.66 0.37
N LEU A 368 -21.85 -23.73 1.32
CA LEU A 368 -20.97 -24.88 1.51
C LEU A 368 -21.71 -25.99 2.27
N SER A 369 -21.52 -27.22 1.84
CA SER A 369 -21.94 -28.41 2.58
C SER A 369 -21.04 -28.66 3.80
N ASP A 370 -21.50 -29.48 4.75
CA ASP A 370 -20.68 -29.92 5.89
C ASP A 370 -19.39 -30.60 5.43
N GLU A 371 -19.44 -31.36 4.32
CA GLU A 371 -18.29 -32.05 3.72
C GLU A 371 -17.26 -31.01 3.19
N ASP A 372 -17.71 -29.97 2.49
CA ASP A 372 -16.86 -28.90 2.00
C ASP A 372 -16.19 -28.17 3.17
N ILE A 373 -16.94 -27.86 4.22
CA ILE A 373 -16.43 -27.23 5.43
C ILE A 373 -15.38 -28.12 6.09
N MET A 374 -15.65 -29.42 6.26
CA MET A 374 -14.69 -30.35 6.83
C MET A 374 -13.41 -30.45 5.99
N HIS A 375 -13.54 -30.43 4.67
CA HIS A 375 -12.38 -30.39 3.78
C HIS A 375 -11.56 -29.11 3.97
N LEU A 376 -12.20 -27.95 4.01
CA LEU A 376 -11.52 -26.65 4.18
C LEU A 376 -10.82 -26.51 5.54
N ILE A 377 -11.39 -27.02 6.63
CA ILE A 377 -10.79 -26.90 7.97
C ILE A 377 -9.69 -27.95 8.23
N SER A 378 -9.65 -29.03 7.47
CA SER A 378 -8.76 -30.17 7.74
C SER A 378 -7.27 -29.81 7.83
N PRO A 379 -6.68 -28.92 6.98
CA PRO A 379 -5.29 -28.50 7.11
C PRO A 379 -5.01 -27.76 8.42
N THR A 380 -5.92 -26.86 8.83
CA THR A 380 -5.81 -26.10 10.09
C THR A 380 -5.90 -27.04 11.30
N VAL A 381 -6.83 -28.00 11.28
CA VAL A 381 -6.97 -29.01 12.34
C VAL A 381 -5.74 -29.92 12.43
N SER A 382 -5.19 -30.33 11.28
CA SER A 382 -3.98 -31.15 11.25
C SER A 382 -2.79 -30.41 11.86
N GLU A 383 -2.57 -29.16 11.49
CA GLU A 383 -1.50 -28.32 12.04
C GLU A 383 -1.62 -28.20 13.56
N ILE A 384 -2.82 -27.91 14.09
CA ILE A 384 -3.05 -27.83 15.54
C ILE A 384 -2.78 -29.18 16.24
N LYS A 385 -3.23 -30.31 15.65
CA LYS A 385 -2.97 -31.64 16.20
C LYS A 385 -1.49 -31.98 16.25
N ASP A 386 -0.73 -31.62 15.23
CA ASP A 386 0.70 -31.87 15.17
C ASP A 386 1.45 -31.10 16.28
N VAL A 387 1.07 -29.84 16.49
CA VAL A 387 1.65 -28.99 17.57
C VAL A 387 1.27 -29.55 18.95
N LEU A 388 0.03 -29.95 19.17
CA LEU A 388 -0.43 -30.54 20.42
C LEU A 388 0.20 -31.93 20.66
N GLY A 389 0.54 -32.65 19.60
CA GLY A 389 1.26 -33.92 19.64
C GLY A 389 2.74 -33.79 20.02
N GLY A 390 3.24 -32.57 20.14
CA GLY A 390 4.62 -32.27 20.55
C GLY A 390 5.66 -32.45 19.44
N ASP A 391 5.24 -32.42 18.17
CA ASP A 391 6.18 -32.43 17.05
C ASP A 391 7.03 -31.13 17.07
N TYR A 392 8.31 -31.29 17.34
CA TYR A 392 9.24 -30.16 17.49
C TYR A 392 9.33 -29.29 16.24
N TYR A 393 9.51 -29.89 15.07
CA TYR A 393 9.70 -29.14 13.82
C TYR A 393 8.42 -28.43 13.39
N LYS A 394 7.28 -29.11 13.49
CA LYS A 394 5.98 -28.52 13.19
C LYS A 394 5.61 -27.41 14.18
N THR A 395 5.99 -27.56 15.44
CA THR A 395 5.80 -26.50 16.45
C THR A 395 6.64 -25.27 16.14
N LEU A 396 7.90 -25.42 15.73
CA LEU A 396 8.73 -24.31 15.29
C LEU A 396 8.15 -23.60 14.07
N LEU A 397 7.69 -24.36 13.07
CA LEU A 397 7.05 -23.79 11.88
C LEU A 397 5.76 -23.05 12.23
N PHE A 398 4.94 -23.62 13.11
CA PHE A 398 3.72 -23.00 13.62
C PHE A 398 4.01 -21.67 14.32
N MET A 399 5.01 -21.66 15.21
CA MET A 399 5.42 -20.45 15.93
C MET A 399 5.96 -19.37 14.98
N LYS A 400 6.71 -19.76 13.95
CA LYS A 400 7.25 -18.86 12.93
C LYS A 400 6.15 -18.29 12.02
N GLY A 401 5.18 -19.09 11.62
CA GLY A 401 4.07 -18.69 10.75
C GLY A 401 3.01 -17.82 11.42
N SER A 402 2.99 -17.74 12.76
CA SER A 402 2.10 -16.83 13.50
C SER A 402 2.73 -15.46 13.79
N VAL A 403 3.95 -15.22 13.36
CA VAL A 403 4.56 -13.89 13.34
C VAL A 403 4.05 -13.17 12.10
N ASP A 404 3.52 -11.96 12.28
CA ASP A 404 2.93 -11.13 11.21
C ASP A 404 3.84 -11.09 9.97
N GLU A 405 3.26 -11.28 8.80
CA GLU A 405 3.96 -11.35 7.50
C GLU A 405 4.83 -10.11 7.20
N ASN A 406 4.47 -8.97 7.80
CA ASN A 406 5.23 -7.73 7.72
C ASN A 406 6.37 -7.65 8.77
N TYR A 407 6.48 -8.68 9.62
CA TYR A 407 7.45 -8.70 10.69
C TYR A 407 8.62 -9.61 10.33
N ASN A 408 9.70 -9.02 9.80
CA ASN A 408 11.01 -9.67 9.65
C ASN A 408 11.61 -10.14 11.02
N GLY A 409 10.80 -10.18 12.06
CA GLY A 409 11.19 -10.44 13.43
C GLY A 409 11.19 -11.91 13.84
N ALA A 410 10.84 -12.85 12.95
CA ALA A 410 11.01 -14.27 13.25
C ALA A 410 12.48 -14.63 13.52
N GLU A 411 13.41 -13.93 12.86
CA GLU A 411 14.85 -14.04 13.14
C GLU A 411 15.24 -13.42 14.48
N ASP A 412 14.43 -12.52 15.02
CA ASP A 412 14.67 -11.80 16.29
C ASP A 412 13.84 -12.34 17.47
N ASP A 413 12.95 -13.33 17.27
CA ASP A 413 12.21 -13.95 18.38
C ASP A 413 13.14 -14.83 19.20
N ASN A 414 13.46 -14.32 20.40
CA ASN A 414 14.36 -15.01 21.32
C ASN A 414 13.83 -16.37 21.76
N VAL A 415 12.52 -16.60 21.77
CA VAL A 415 11.92 -17.90 22.12
C VAL A 415 12.18 -18.91 21.00
N ILE A 416 11.98 -18.53 19.73
CA ILE A 416 12.29 -19.40 18.59
C ILE A 416 13.80 -19.72 18.57
N LYS A 417 14.66 -18.72 18.75
CA LYS A 417 16.12 -18.92 18.83
C LYS A 417 16.50 -19.85 19.98
N SER A 418 15.89 -19.69 21.15
CA SER A 418 16.15 -20.55 22.30
C SER A 418 15.71 -21.99 22.03
N LEU A 419 14.55 -22.20 21.41
CA LEU A 419 14.06 -23.53 21.02
C LEU A 419 14.96 -24.20 19.98
N MET A 420 15.53 -23.42 19.04
CA MET A 420 16.49 -23.97 18.06
C MET A 420 17.79 -24.45 18.69
N ILE A 421 18.19 -23.87 19.84
CA ILE A 421 19.40 -24.25 20.58
C ILE A 421 19.10 -25.38 21.57
N ALA A 422 17.95 -25.33 22.24
CA ALA A 422 17.57 -26.25 23.33
C ALA A 422 16.10 -26.71 23.10
N PRO A 423 15.87 -27.78 22.31
CA PRO A 423 14.52 -28.30 22.02
C PRO A 423 13.71 -28.70 23.25
N GLU A 424 14.39 -29.10 24.36
CA GLU A 424 13.79 -29.45 25.65
C GLU A 424 13.00 -28.30 26.27
N LEU A 425 13.24 -27.06 25.87
CA LEU A 425 12.47 -25.89 26.32
C LEU A 425 10.99 -25.95 25.88
N LEU A 426 10.60 -26.85 24.96
CA LEU A 426 9.19 -27.10 24.69
C LEU A 426 8.41 -27.57 25.91
N GLN A 427 9.10 -28.06 26.94
CA GLN A 427 8.49 -28.46 28.22
C GLN A 427 8.44 -27.30 29.24
N ASP A 428 9.00 -26.15 28.92
CA ASP A 428 8.96 -24.96 29.79
C ASP A 428 7.55 -24.40 29.86
N THR A 429 7.09 -24.07 31.07
CA THR A 429 5.73 -23.60 31.33
C THR A 429 5.38 -22.30 30.56
N TYR A 430 6.33 -21.39 30.41
CA TYR A 430 6.11 -20.14 29.67
C TYR A 430 5.91 -20.44 28.20
N ILE A 431 6.72 -21.33 27.61
CA ILE A 431 6.63 -21.69 26.20
C ILE A 431 5.34 -22.47 25.90
N ILE A 432 4.98 -23.43 26.78
CA ILE A 432 3.70 -24.16 26.70
C ILE A 432 2.52 -23.19 26.69
N ASN A 433 2.48 -22.25 27.63
CA ASN A 433 1.41 -21.24 27.71
C ASN A 433 1.37 -20.35 26.45
N ARG A 434 2.52 -19.97 25.92
CA ARG A 434 2.61 -19.20 24.68
C ARG A 434 2.02 -19.98 23.50
N ILE A 435 2.41 -21.24 23.33
CA ILE A 435 1.89 -22.13 22.28
C ILE A 435 0.38 -22.30 22.41
N HIS A 436 -0.14 -22.54 23.61
CA HIS A 436 -1.58 -22.67 23.85
C HIS A 436 -2.33 -21.38 23.50
N ASN A 437 -1.79 -20.21 23.82
CA ASN A 437 -2.40 -18.93 23.45
C ASN A 437 -2.44 -18.75 21.92
N MET A 438 -1.39 -19.16 21.22
CA MET A 438 -1.35 -19.13 19.75
C MET A 438 -2.35 -20.10 19.14
N ILE A 439 -2.48 -21.32 19.67
CA ILE A 439 -3.48 -22.32 19.24
C ILE A 439 -4.90 -21.75 19.47
N ASN A 440 -5.17 -21.20 20.66
CA ASN A 440 -6.49 -20.62 20.94
C ASN A 440 -6.84 -19.49 19.97
N LYS A 441 -5.89 -18.60 19.69
CA LYS A 441 -6.06 -17.58 18.67
C LYS A 441 -6.36 -18.18 17.30
N LYS A 442 -5.61 -19.21 16.88
CA LYS A 442 -5.83 -19.89 15.61
C LYS A 442 -7.22 -20.55 15.52
N ILE A 443 -7.70 -21.13 16.63
CA ILE A 443 -9.05 -21.68 16.73
C ILE A 443 -10.11 -20.56 16.61
N ASP A 444 -9.91 -19.44 17.29
CA ASP A 444 -10.84 -18.31 17.22
C ASP A 444 -10.86 -17.70 15.82
N ASP A 445 -9.71 -17.56 15.17
CA ASP A 445 -9.58 -17.14 13.77
C ASP A 445 -10.29 -18.13 12.83
N ALA A 446 -10.14 -19.45 13.05
CA ALA A 446 -10.82 -20.48 12.25
C ALA A 446 -12.35 -20.44 12.38
N LYS A 447 -12.89 -20.12 13.57
CA LYS A 447 -14.35 -19.97 13.80
C LYS A 447 -14.97 -18.86 12.94
N ILE A 448 -14.19 -17.86 12.54
CA ILE A 448 -14.64 -16.80 11.66
C ILE A 448 -14.21 -17.02 10.20
N GLY A 449 -13.73 -18.22 9.85
CA GLY A 449 -13.41 -18.60 8.48
C GLY A 449 -11.99 -18.26 8.02
N THR A 450 -11.09 -17.88 8.92
CA THR A 450 -9.67 -17.69 8.61
C THR A 450 -8.97 -19.05 8.67
N LEU A 451 -8.98 -19.75 7.53
CA LEU A 451 -8.51 -21.12 7.41
C LEU A 451 -7.23 -21.21 6.59
N LYS A 452 -6.35 -22.13 6.92
CA LYS A 452 -5.14 -22.38 6.15
C LYS A 452 -5.48 -23.11 4.84
N ILE A 453 -5.10 -22.52 3.70
CA ILE A 453 -5.30 -23.09 2.37
C ILE A 453 -4.02 -23.00 1.54
N LYS A 454 -3.93 -23.81 0.48
CA LYS A 454 -2.93 -23.65 -0.57
C LYS A 454 -3.30 -22.43 -1.41
N GLY A 455 -2.37 -21.49 -1.53
CA GLY A 455 -2.59 -20.25 -2.27
C GLY A 455 -1.71 -19.11 -1.75
N ASN A 456 -1.82 -17.95 -2.39
CA ASN A 456 -1.03 -16.78 -2.06
C ASN A 456 -1.80 -15.48 -2.33
N TYR A 457 -1.22 -14.39 -1.88
CA TYR A 457 -1.54 -13.05 -2.38
C TYR A 457 -0.57 -12.64 -3.46
N CYS A 458 -1.07 -12.16 -4.59
CA CYS A 458 -0.23 -11.52 -5.59
C CYS A 458 -0.87 -10.23 -6.08
N VAL A 459 -0.05 -9.36 -6.64
CA VAL A 459 -0.54 -8.17 -7.33
C VAL A 459 -1.16 -8.57 -8.66
N VAL A 460 -2.21 -7.87 -9.02
CA VAL A 460 -2.91 -8.02 -10.30
C VAL A 460 -2.56 -6.82 -11.17
N ILE A 461 -2.24 -7.06 -12.43
CA ILE A 461 -2.00 -6.02 -13.43
C ILE A 461 -2.73 -6.38 -14.74
N GLY A 462 -3.07 -5.36 -15.52
CA GLY A 462 -3.43 -5.56 -16.93
C GLY A 462 -2.24 -6.06 -17.76
N ASP A 463 -2.51 -6.52 -18.96
CA ASP A 463 -1.48 -7.06 -19.85
C ASP A 463 -0.51 -5.96 -20.33
N PRO A 464 0.78 -5.95 -19.89
CA PRO A 464 1.76 -4.96 -20.30
C PRO A 464 2.12 -5.04 -21.79
N TYR A 465 1.98 -6.21 -22.41
CA TYR A 465 2.14 -6.38 -23.85
C TYR A 465 1.04 -5.64 -24.63
N ALA A 466 -0.21 -5.80 -24.21
CA ALA A 466 -1.34 -5.07 -24.79
C ALA A 466 -1.20 -3.55 -24.63
N LEU A 467 -0.74 -3.10 -23.44
CA LEU A 467 -0.48 -1.69 -23.21
C LEU A 467 0.60 -1.15 -24.18
N CYS A 468 1.66 -1.91 -24.43
CA CYS A 468 2.67 -1.52 -25.44
C CYS A 468 2.10 -1.48 -26.85
N GLN A 469 1.23 -2.43 -27.24
CA GLN A 469 0.55 -2.37 -28.55
C GLN A 469 -0.25 -1.06 -28.73
N HIS A 470 -0.89 -0.59 -27.65
CA HIS A 470 -1.60 0.69 -27.63
C HIS A 470 -0.63 1.89 -27.73
N ILE A 471 0.41 1.93 -26.91
CA ILE A 471 1.42 3.01 -26.85
C ILE A 471 2.07 3.23 -28.23
N PHE A 472 2.39 2.15 -28.93
CA PHE A 472 2.98 2.22 -30.28
C PHE A 472 1.95 2.37 -31.39
N SER A 473 0.66 2.59 -31.07
CA SER A 473 -0.43 2.82 -32.03
C SER A 473 -0.46 1.78 -33.15
N MET A 474 -0.32 0.50 -32.79
CA MET A 474 -0.19 -0.60 -33.76
C MET A 474 -1.47 -0.88 -34.55
N GLY A 475 -2.61 -0.24 -34.23
CA GLY A 475 -3.88 -0.40 -34.95
C GLY A 475 -4.47 -1.81 -34.84
N ILE A 476 -4.18 -2.50 -33.73
CA ILE A 476 -4.67 -3.86 -33.47
C ILE A 476 -6.11 -3.75 -32.94
N SER A 477 -7.00 -4.58 -33.46
CA SER A 477 -8.39 -4.66 -32.98
C SER A 477 -8.45 -5.26 -31.57
N ASP A 478 -9.40 -4.82 -30.76
CA ASP A 478 -9.55 -5.20 -29.35
C ASP A 478 -9.55 -6.73 -29.13
N ASP A 479 -10.10 -7.49 -30.06
CA ASP A 479 -10.15 -8.97 -30.03
C ASP A 479 -8.79 -9.66 -30.22
N LYS A 480 -7.73 -8.91 -30.55
CA LYS A 480 -6.36 -9.41 -30.78
C LYS A 480 -5.30 -8.76 -29.90
N LEU A 481 -5.71 -7.95 -28.94
CA LEU A 481 -4.79 -7.31 -28.01
C LEU A 481 -4.19 -8.32 -27.04
N GLY A 482 -2.92 -8.14 -26.71
CA GLY A 482 -2.21 -8.93 -25.72
C GLY A 482 -1.88 -10.35 -26.18
N LEU A 483 -1.36 -11.14 -25.25
CA LEU A 483 -0.99 -12.55 -25.48
C LEU A 483 -1.98 -13.54 -24.86
N LEU A 484 -2.90 -13.08 -24.02
CA LEU A 484 -3.85 -13.88 -23.26
C LEU A 484 -5.23 -13.83 -23.93
N LYS A 485 -5.96 -14.94 -23.88
CA LYS A 485 -7.34 -15.04 -24.37
C LYS A 485 -8.34 -14.91 -23.22
N ALA A 486 -9.62 -14.76 -23.53
CA ALA A 486 -10.70 -14.80 -22.55
C ALA A 486 -10.60 -16.05 -21.63
N GLY A 487 -10.74 -15.86 -20.32
CA GLY A 487 -10.61 -16.90 -19.29
C GLY A 487 -9.18 -17.30 -18.95
N GLU A 488 -8.17 -16.68 -19.56
CA GLU A 488 -6.76 -16.99 -19.33
C GLU A 488 -6.08 -15.88 -18.52
N ILE A 489 -5.12 -16.30 -17.70
CA ILE A 489 -4.17 -15.44 -16.97
C ILE A 489 -2.75 -16.00 -17.13
N TYR A 490 -1.76 -15.13 -16.92
CA TYR A 490 -0.37 -15.56 -16.78
C TYR A 490 0.10 -15.31 -15.35
N ASN A 491 0.75 -16.30 -14.76
CA ASN A 491 1.45 -16.19 -13.48
C ASN A 491 2.66 -17.11 -13.48
N LYS A 492 3.85 -16.54 -13.48
CA LYS A 492 5.09 -17.30 -13.57
C LYS A 492 5.26 -18.29 -12.42
N HIS A 493 4.95 -17.90 -11.18
CA HIS A 493 5.09 -18.77 -10.00
C HIS A 493 4.26 -20.08 -10.15
N TRP A 494 3.01 -19.97 -10.61
CA TRP A 494 2.16 -21.13 -10.81
C TRP A 494 2.51 -21.92 -12.07
N ASN A 495 3.01 -21.23 -13.13
CA ASN A 495 3.54 -21.91 -14.33
C ASN A 495 4.75 -22.78 -13.99
N ASP A 496 5.70 -22.25 -13.21
CA ASP A 496 6.89 -22.99 -12.76
C ASP A 496 6.51 -24.23 -11.92
N LYS A 497 5.37 -24.20 -11.23
CA LYS A 497 4.79 -25.33 -10.46
C LYS A 497 3.87 -26.23 -11.28
N GLN A 498 3.71 -25.98 -12.57
CA GLN A 498 2.86 -26.73 -13.48
C GLN A 498 1.37 -26.75 -13.06
N VAL A 499 0.91 -25.65 -12.43
CA VAL A 499 -0.49 -25.46 -12.07
C VAL A 499 -1.23 -24.88 -13.26
N ASN A 500 -2.27 -25.57 -13.73
CA ASN A 500 -3.02 -25.16 -14.93
C ASN A 500 -4.26 -24.33 -14.62
N GLN A 501 -4.69 -24.28 -13.35
CA GLN A 501 -5.92 -23.62 -12.96
C GLN A 501 -5.87 -23.18 -11.51
N VAL A 502 -6.40 -21.99 -11.25
CA VAL A 502 -6.53 -21.41 -9.91
C VAL A 502 -7.92 -20.82 -9.72
N VAL A 503 -8.29 -20.62 -8.46
CA VAL A 503 -9.44 -19.82 -8.06
C VAL A 503 -8.91 -18.49 -7.55
N CYS A 504 -9.31 -17.41 -8.19
CA CYS A 504 -8.95 -16.04 -7.80
C CYS A 504 -10.16 -15.30 -7.22
N PHE A 505 -9.91 -14.47 -6.23
CA PHE A 505 -10.92 -13.59 -5.66
C PHE A 505 -10.27 -12.39 -4.97
N ARG A 506 -11.01 -11.31 -4.91
CA ARG A 506 -10.59 -10.05 -4.27
C ARG A 506 -11.61 -9.66 -3.19
N ALA A 507 -11.11 -9.23 -2.03
CA ALA A 507 -11.93 -8.62 -1.00
C ALA A 507 -12.03 -7.09 -1.22
N PRO A 508 -13.19 -6.45 -0.95
CA PRO A 508 -14.41 -7.07 -0.44
C PRO A 508 -15.19 -7.83 -1.52
N MET A 509 -15.78 -8.97 -1.14
CA MET A 509 -16.67 -9.77 -1.99
C MET A 509 -18.12 -9.51 -1.62
N SER A 510 -18.95 -9.19 -2.60
CA SER A 510 -20.39 -8.97 -2.43
C SER A 510 -21.24 -10.18 -2.84
N CYS A 511 -20.72 -11.03 -3.70
CA CYS A 511 -21.41 -12.21 -4.21
C CYS A 511 -20.40 -13.28 -4.70
N HIS A 512 -20.90 -14.45 -5.03
CA HIS A 512 -20.07 -15.56 -5.54
C HIS A 512 -19.42 -15.25 -6.89
N ASN A 513 -19.96 -14.31 -7.69
CA ASN A 513 -19.37 -13.92 -8.97
C ASN A 513 -18.02 -13.18 -8.83
N ASN A 514 -17.69 -12.72 -7.63
CA ASN A 514 -16.34 -12.18 -7.34
C ASN A 514 -15.28 -13.29 -7.18
N ILE A 515 -15.68 -14.56 -7.26
CA ILE A 515 -14.78 -15.71 -7.19
C ILE A 515 -14.71 -16.30 -8.59
N ARG A 516 -13.52 -16.29 -9.19
CA ARG A 516 -13.31 -16.68 -10.58
C ARG A 516 -12.36 -17.87 -10.69
N LYS A 517 -12.75 -18.83 -11.49
CA LYS A 517 -11.91 -19.96 -11.89
C LYS A 517 -11.16 -19.58 -13.16
N MET A 518 -9.84 -19.48 -13.07
CA MET A 518 -8.98 -18.98 -14.13
C MET A 518 -8.04 -20.05 -14.62
N LYS A 519 -7.81 -20.09 -15.94
CA LYS A 519 -6.84 -20.96 -16.58
C LYS A 519 -5.49 -20.27 -16.63
N ILE A 520 -4.46 -20.90 -16.09
CA ILE A 520 -3.08 -20.44 -16.18
C ILE A 520 -2.48 -20.97 -17.47
N VAL A 521 -1.91 -20.09 -18.27
CA VAL A 521 -1.28 -20.42 -19.55
C VAL A 521 0.16 -19.93 -19.61
N ASN A 522 0.94 -20.57 -20.48
CA ASN A 522 2.30 -20.17 -20.79
C ASN A 522 2.61 -20.47 -22.27
N SER A 523 3.52 -19.68 -22.82
CA SER A 523 4.18 -19.93 -24.10
C SER A 523 5.61 -19.38 -24.02
N ASP A 524 6.45 -19.71 -25.00
CA ASP A 524 7.81 -19.16 -25.09
C ASP A 524 7.76 -17.62 -25.21
N GLU A 525 6.81 -17.10 -25.96
CA GLU A 525 6.59 -15.66 -26.12
C GLU A 525 6.16 -15.00 -24.81
N MET A 526 5.19 -15.58 -24.07
CA MET A 526 4.81 -15.08 -22.76
C MET A 526 5.96 -15.14 -21.75
N SER A 527 6.71 -16.24 -21.75
CA SER A 527 7.88 -16.40 -20.89
C SER A 527 8.97 -15.36 -21.18
N TYR A 528 9.14 -14.96 -22.43
CA TYR A 528 10.08 -13.93 -22.85
C TYR A 528 9.61 -12.53 -22.42
N TRP A 529 8.38 -12.15 -22.74
CA TRP A 529 7.90 -10.80 -22.47
C TRP A 529 7.60 -10.55 -20.97
N TYR A 530 7.13 -11.56 -20.24
CA TYR A 530 6.78 -11.43 -18.83
C TYR A 530 7.86 -11.92 -17.87
N GLN A 531 9.09 -12.11 -18.35
CA GLN A 531 10.20 -12.65 -17.57
C GLN A 531 10.53 -11.87 -16.28
N TYR A 532 10.24 -10.57 -16.26
CA TYR A 532 10.49 -9.68 -15.12
C TYR A 532 9.36 -9.66 -14.09
N LEU A 533 8.29 -10.44 -14.28
CA LEU A 533 7.08 -10.44 -13.46
C LEU A 533 6.88 -11.78 -12.73
N PRO A 534 7.81 -12.17 -11.81
CA PRO A 534 7.80 -13.52 -11.22
C PRO A 534 6.61 -13.79 -10.27
N ALA A 535 6.06 -12.74 -9.65
CA ALA A 535 5.05 -12.85 -8.59
C ALA A 535 3.83 -11.95 -8.86
N VAL A 536 3.44 -11.86 -10.13
CA VAL A 536 2.35 -10.98 -10.60
C VAL A 536 1.32 -11.82 -11.36
N ASN A 537 0.04 -11.52 -11.18
CA ASN A 537 -1.04 -12.02 -12.04
C ASN A 537 -1.26 -11.03 -13.17
N ILE A 538 -1.09 -11.48 -14.40
CA ILE A 538 -1.39 -10.72 -15.61
C ILE A 538 -2.76 -11.16 -16.13
N LEU A 539 -3.69 -10.22 -16.24
CA LEU A 539 -5.05 -10.46 -16.71
C LEU A 539 -5.17 -10.25 -18.22
N ASN A 540 -6.11 -10.95 -18.82
CA ASN A 540 -6.43 -10.77 -20.23
C ASN A 540 -7.25 -9.51 -20.48
N CYS A 541 -7.37 -9.12 -21.78
CA CYS A 541 -8.09 -7.92 -22.24
C CYS A 541 -9.48 -8.23 -22.82
N HIS A 542 -10.02 -9.47 -22.69
CA HIS A 542 -11.09 -9.97 -23.53
C HIS A 542 -12.36 -10.38 -22.80
N ASP A 543 -12.39 -10.26 -21.48
CA ASP A 543 -13.55 -10.59 -20.66
C ASP A 543 -13.63 -9.79 -19.37
N THR A 544 -14.67 -10.02 -18.58
CA THR A 544 -14.92 -9.33 -17.30
C THR A 544 -14.15 -9.89 -16.12
N LEU A 545 -13.20 -10.82 -16.29
CA LEU A 545 -12.42 -11.39 -15.18
C LEU A 545 -11.63 -10.32 -14.45
N CYS A 546 -11.01 -9.39 -15.17
CA CYS A 546 -10.28 -8.28 -14.60
C CYS A 546 -11.18 -7.36 -13.76
N MET A 547 -12.44 -7.15 -14.14
CA MET A 547 -13.41 -6.40 -13.33
C MET A 547 -13.67 -7.07 -11.99
N ALA A 548 -13.80 -8.39 -11.97
CA ALA A 548 -14.04 -9.15 -10.77
C ALA A 548 -12.82 -9.17 -9.83
N GLU A 549 -11.62 -9.22 -10.39
CA GLU A 549 -10.39 -9.36 -9.63
C GLU A 549 -9.87 -8.03 -9.08
N ASN A 550 -9.84 -6.98 -9.86
CA ASN A 550 -9.28 -5.70 -9.44
C ASN A 550 -10.32 -4.59 -9.23
N GLY A 551 -11.59 -4.87 -9.48
CA GLY A 551 -12.65 -3.89 -9.35
C GLY A 551 -12.43 -2.66 -10.20
N MET A 552 -11.79 -2.79 -11.35
CA MET A 552 -11.43 -1.74 -12.29
C MET A 552 -10.34 -0.79 -11.78
N ASP A 553 -9.63 -1.16 -10.74
CA ASP A 553 -8.57 -0.32 -10.17
C ASP A 553 -7.39 -1.21 -9.75
N THR A 554 -6.28 -1.09 -10.46
CA THR A 554 -5.05 -1.87 -10.20
C THR A 554 -4.16 -1.24 -9.14
N ASP A 555 -4.50 -0.08 -8.62
CA ASP A 555 -3.77 0.64 -7.59
C ASP A 555 -4.33 0.38 -6.19
#